data_1173b27d3610bb7a4ad530cf2be5850d
#
_entry.id   1173b27d3610bb7a4ad530cf2be5850d
#
_cell.length_a   1.000
_cell.length_b   1.000
_cell.length_c   1.000
_cell.angle_alpha   90.00
_cell.angle_beta   90.00
_cell.angle_gamma   90.00
#
_symmetry.space_group_name_H-M   'P 1'
#
loop_
_entity.id
_entity.type
_entity.pdbx_description
1 polymer ?
#
loop_
_entity_poly.entity_id
_entity_poly.type
_entity_poly.pdbx_seq_one_letter_code
_entity_poly.pdbx_strand_id
1 'polypeptide(L)'
;MSDVAAEHVEPGVDLTIVTLRFDSIDDASLLAVLSKYIVLTRMHDGCRNVDLCSSVSVPGRHLVVQKWETPEHQRRHFDSATMIDMARSCDGILAGPPDIDLWDATSAHDLR
;
A
#
# COMPACT_ATOMS: atom_id res chain seq x y z
N MET A 1 9.39 -16.87 -30.83
CA MET A 1 9.49 -17.00 -30.03
C MET A 1 9.05 -17.01 -29.29
N SER A 2 9.33 -17.10 -29.09
CA SER A 2 9.18 -17.23 -28.31
C SER A 2 9.02 -17.17 -27.38
N ASP A 3 8.52 -17.68 -27.31
CA ASP A 3 8.53 -17.78 -26.15
C ASP A 3 9.41 -17.17 -25.40
N VAL A 4 10.28 -16.81 -25.88
CA VAL A 4 11.20 -16.02 -25.19
C VAL A 4 10.53 -14.94 -24.39
N ALA A 5 9.54 -14.32 -24.96
CA ALA A 5 8.79 -13.31 -24.24
C ALA A 5 8.15 -13.88 -23.00
N ALA A 6 7.61 -15.07 -23.08
CA ALA A 6 7.02 -15.69 -21.91
C ALA A 6 8.05 -16.00 -20.85
N GLU A 7 9.25 -16.36 -21.30
CA GLU A 7 10.30 -16.63 -20.36
C GLU A 7 10.80 -15.40 -19.66
N HIS A 8 10.47 -14.27 -20.21
CA HIS A 8 10.92 -13.00 -19.67
C HIS A 8 9.94 -12.38 -18.70
N VAL A 9 9.00 -13.17 -18.21
CA VAL A 9 8.17 -12.67 -17.12
C VAL A 9 9.08 -12.45 -15.93
N GLU A 10 9.33 -11.19 -15.65
CA GLU A 10 10.19 -10.81 -14.56
C GLU A 10 9.46 -11.01 -13.24
N PRO A 11 10.16 -11.39 -12.18
CA PRO A 11 9.51 -11.50 -10.87
C PRO A 11 8.78 -10.22 -10.46
N GLY A 12 9.31 -9.07 -10.85
CA GLY A 12 8.70 -7.80 -10.49
C GLY A 12 7.40 -7.51 -11.22
N VAL A 13 7.10 -8.23 -12.31
CA VAL A 13 5.90 -7.98 -13.10
C VAL A 13 4.66 -8.54 -12.41
N ASP A 14 4.82 -9.54 -11.54
CA ASP A 14 3.70 -10.18 -10.87
C ASP A 14 3.36 -9.54 -9.53
N LEU A 15 3.70 -8.29 -9.37
CA LEU A 15 3.44 -7.59 -8.12
C LEU A 15 1.95 -7.40 -7.89
N THR A 16 1.55 -7.55 -6.65
CA THR A 16 0.23 -7.15 -6.19
C THR A 16 0.34 -5.75 -5.60
N ILE A 17 -0.48 -4.86 -6.06
CA ILE A 17 -0.45 -3.46 -5.62
C ILE A 17 -1.71 -3.17 -4.82
N VAL A 18 -1.54 -2.49 -3.69
CA VAL A 18 -2.66 -2.02 -2.87
C VAL A 18 -2.58 -0.52 -2.77
N THR A 19 -3.70 0.13 -3.00
CA THR A 19 -3.83 1.56 -2.76
C THR A 19 -4.82 1.80 -1.64
N LEU A 20 -4.45 2.64 -0.67
CA LEU A 20 -5.32 3.03 0.43
C LEU A 20 -5.40 4.56 0.42
N ARG A 21 -6.60 5.09 0.17
CA ARG A 21 -6.82 6.53 0.15
C ARG A 21 -7.55 6.94 1.41
N PHE A 22 -7.02 7.96 2.08
CA PHE A 22 -7.55 8.45 3.34
C PHE A 22 -7.88 9.93 3.19
N ASP A 23 -9.03 10.33 3.73
CA ASP A 23 -9.40 11.74 3.85
C ASP A 23 -9.49 12.07 5.34
N SER A 24 -8.66 13.00 5.80
CA SER A 24 -8.53 13.29 7.22
C SER A 24 -9.41 14.44 7.66
N ILE A 25 -9.82 14.40 8.93
CA ILE A 25 -10.36 15.58 9.62
C ILE A 25 -9.34 16.10 10.64
N ASP A 26 -8.26 15.35 10.87
CA ASP A 26 -7.14 15.75 11.72
C ASP A 26 -5.87 15.27 11.02
N ASP A 27 -5.32 16.15 10.20
CA ASP A 27 -4.25 15.77 9.29
C ASP A 27 -2.98 15.39 10.01
N ALA A 28 -2.61 16.12 11.04
CA ALA A 28 -1.38 15.84 11.79
C ALA A 28 -1.46 14.46 12.45
N SER A 29 -2.61 14.12 13.01
CA SER A 29 -2.81 12.82 13.63
C SER A 29 -2.77 11.70 12.61
N LEU A 30 -3.40 11.89 11.45
CA LEU A 30 -3.38 10.88 10.40
C LEU A 30 -1.95 10.64 9.90
N LEU A 31 -1.19 11.70 9.65
CA LEU A 31 0.18 11.55 9.18
C LEU A 31 1.05 10.81 10.19
N ALA A 32 0.84 11.05 11.48
CA ALA A 32 1.57 10.30 12.51
C ALA A 32 1.22 8.82 12.48
N VAL A 33 -0.06 8.48 12.34
CA VAL A 33 -0.53 7.10 12.25
C VAL A 33 0.05 6.42 11.02
N LEU A 34 -0.04 7.07 9.87
CA LEU A 34 0.42 6.48 8.61
C LEU A 34 1.94 6.35 8.56
N SER A 35 2.68 7.29 9.15
CA SER A 35 4.14 7.20 9.19
C SER A 35 4.59 5.96 9.98
N LYS A 36 3.97 5.70 11.11
CA LYS A 36 4.26 4.49 11.89
C LYS A 36 3.89 3.23 11.10
N TYR A 37 2.71 3.23 10.49
CA TYR A 37 2.22 2.11 9.71
C TYR A 37 3.18 1.76 8.57
N ILE A 38 3.69 2.77 7.88
CA ILE A 38 4.61 2.56 6.75
C ILE A 38 5.91 1.95 7.19
N VAL A 39 6.50 2.46 8.27
CA VAL A 39 7.75 1.91 8.79
C VAL A 39 7.60 0.44 9.15
N LEU A 40 6.51 0.07 9.81
CA LEU A 40 6.27 -1.31 10.20
C LEU A 40 5.94 -2.19 8.99
N THR A 41 5.16 -1.66 8.04
CA THR A 41 4.77 -2.41 6.84
C THR A 41 5.98 -2.78 5.99
N ARG A 42 6.97 -1.89 5.89
CA ARG A 42 8.19 -2.14 5.12
C ARG A 42 8.98 -3.34 5.65
N MET A 43 8.77 -3.72 6.90
CA MET A 43 9.47 -4.85 7.51
C MET A 43 8.74 -6.17 7.31
N HIS A 44 7.54 -6.15 6.74
CA HIS A 44 6.77 -7.37 6.53
C HIS A 44 7.33 -8.17 5.37
N ASP A 45 7.24 -9.49 5.51
CA ASP A 45 7.68 -10.42 4.48
C ASP A 45 6.90 -10.17 3.18
N GLY A 46 7.62 -10.12 2.09
CA GLY A 46 7.03 -9.92 0.77
C GLY A 46 6.71 -8.47 0.42
N CYS A 47 6.96 -7.53 1.32
CA CYS A 47 6.78 -6.12 1.01
C CYS A 47 7.93 -5.63 0.12
N ARG A 48 7.60 -5.15 -1.07
CA ARG A 48 8.59 -4.64 -2.03
C ARG A 48 8.75 -3.14 -1.89
N ASN A 49 7.66 -2.45 -1.60
CA ASN A 49 7.70 -1.01 -1.46
C ASN A 49 6.42 -0.49 -0.82
N VAL A 50 6.53 0.61 -0.11
CA VAL A 50 5.38 1.36 0.42
C VAL A 50 5.71 2.84 0.32
N ASP A 51 4.82 3.59 -0.33
CA ASP A 51 4.95 5.04 -0.46
C ASP A 51 3.74 5.73 0.16
N LEU A 52 3.99 6.87 0.77
CA LEU A 52 2.94 7.76 1.26
C LEU A 52 2.96 9.03 0.40
N CYS A 53 1.82 9.36 -0.18
CA CYS A 53 1.66 10.52 -1.02
C CYS A 53 0.56 11.42 -0.48
N SER A 54 0.71 12.72 -0.62
CA SER A 54 -0.34 13.67 -0.26
C SER A 54 -0.89 14.29 -1.52
N SER A 55 -2.22 14.48 -1.57
CA SER A 55 -2.87 15.09 -2.72
C SER A 55 -2.43 16.55 -2.86
N VAL A 56 -2.16 16.96 -4.10
CA VAL A 56 -1.83 18.36 -4.38
C VAL A 56 -3.09 19.22 -4.60
N SER A 57 -4.25 18.59 -4.76
CA SER A 57 -5.48 19.29 -5.09
C SER A 57 -6.55 19.17 -4.00
N VAL A 58 -6.52 18.16 -3.16
CA VAL A 58 -7.53 17.93 -2.12
C VAL A 58 -6.83 17.94 -0.76
N PRO A 59 -7.01 19.01 0.02
CA PRO A 59 -6.38 19.08 1.35
C PRO A 59 -6.85 17.93 2.24
N GLY A 60 -5.92 17.36 2.99
CA GLY A 60 -6.22 16.27 3.91
C GLY A 60 -6.33 14.90 3.28
N ARG A 61 -6.14 14.79 1.97
CA ARG A 61 -6.18 13.49 1.27
C ARG A 61 -4.79 12.93 1.10
N HIS A 62 -4.64 11.67 1.51
CA HIS A 62 -3.37 10.96 1.42
C HIS A 62 -3.58 9.59 0.79
N LEU A 63 -2.55 9.11 0.10
CA LEU A 63 -2.58 7.82 -0.57
C LEU A 63 -1.38 7.01 -0.12
N VAL A 64 -1.64 5.79 0.34
CA VAL A 64 -0.59 4.80 0.59
C VAL A 64 -0.60 3.83 -0.57
N VAL A 65 0.55 3.63 -1.19
CA VAL A 65 0.71 2.68 -2.29
C VAL A 65 1.68 1.60 -1.84
N GLN A 66 1.21 0.35 -1.85
CA GLN A 66 2.00 -0.80 -1.42
C GLN A 66 2.22 -1.75 -2.59
N LYS A 67 3.41 -2.33 -2.66
CA LYS A 67 3.73 -3.37 -3.63
C LYS A 67 4.16 -4.62 -2.89
N TRP A 68 3.51 -5.74 -3.20
CA TRP A 68 3.74 -7.04 -2.56
C TRP A 68 4.18 -8.06 -3.58
N GLU A 69 5.06 -8.98 -3.16
CA GLU A 69 5.57 -10.03 -4.05
C GLU A 69 4.48 -10.94 -4.57
N THR A 70 3.52 -11.27 -3.72
CA THR A 70 2.44 -12.20 -4.07
C THR A 70 1.13 -11.76 -3.43
N PRO A 71 -0.01 -12.23 -3.96
CA PRO A 71 -1.29 -12.00 -3.30
C PRO A 71 -1.34 -12.57 -1.88
N GLU A 72 -0.64 -13.66 -1.62
CA GLU A 72 -0.60 -14.26 -0.28
C GLU A 72 0.09 -13.36 0.72
N HIS A 73 1.20 -12.74 0.33
CA HIS A 73 1.89 -11.80 1.21
C HIS A 73 0.99 -10.61 1.53
N GLN A 74 0.27 -10.11 0.54
CA GLN A 74 -0.66 -9.01 0.72
C GLN A 74 -1.78 -9.39 1.70
N ARG A 75 -2.37 -10.58 1.54
CA ARG A 75 -3.44 -11.02 2.43
C ARG A 75 -2.95 -11.18 3.85
N ARG A 76 -1.75 -11.73 4.05
CA ARG A 76 -1.18 -11.85 5.39
C ARG A 76 -1.00 -10.50 6.05
N HIS A 77 -0.56 -9.50 5.27
CA HIS A 77 -0.42 -8.16 5.81
C HIS A 77 -1.78 -7.59 6.23
N PHE A 78 -2.80 -7.79 5.41
CA PHE A 78 -4.15 -7.29 5.70
C PHE A 78 -4.70 -7.87 7.01
N ASP A 79 -4.29 -9.09 7.36
CA ASP A 79 -4.72 -9.75 8.59
C ASP A 79 -3.76 -9.51 9.75
N SER A 80 -2.73 -8.70 9.55
CA SER A 80 -1.68 -8.50 10.55
C SER A 80 -2.08 -7.51 11.63
N ALA A 81 -1.40 -7.62 12.77
CA ALA A 81 -1.57 -6.66 13.86
C ALA A 81 -1.24 -5.23 13.41
N THR A 82 -0.25 -5.07 12.54
CA THR A 82 0.13 -3.76 12.00
C THR A 82 -1.04 -3.09 11.30
N MET A 83 -1.76 -3.83 10.45
CA MET A 83 -2.92 -3.31 9.73
C MET A 83 -4.07 -3.01 10.70
N ILE A 84 -4.33 -3.90 11.63
CA ILE A 84 -5.40 -3.75 12.61
C ILE A 84 -5.14 -2.52 13.50
N ASP A 85 -3.90 -2.35 13.97
CA ASP A 85 -3.53 -1.22 14.81
C ASP A 85 -3.67 0.09 14.06
N MET A 86 -3.26 0.13 12.80
CA MET A 86 -3.43 1.32 11.98
C MET A 86 -4.90 1.67 11.83
N ALA A 87 -5.74 0.68 11.51
CA ALA A 87 -7.17 0.91 11.34
C ALA A 87 -7.80 1.46 12.63
N ARG A 88 -7.45 0.89 13.77
CA ARG A 88 -7.94 1.38 15.07
C ARG A 88 -7.46 2.79 15.35
N SER A 89 -6.21 3.09 15.03
CA SER A 89 -5.63 4.40 15.28
C SER A 89 -6.27 5.49 14.40
N CYS A 90 -6.91 5.11 13.31
CA CYS A 90 -7.61 6.04 12.43
C CYS A 90 -8.99 6.40 12.96
N ASP A 91 -9.47 5.75 14.01
CA ASP A 91 -10.80 6.01 14.54
C ASP A 91 -10.89 7.47 15.01
N GLY A 92 -11.90 8.17 14.53
CA GLY A 92 -12.15 9.57 14.90
C GLY A 92 -11.29 10.59 14.17
N ILE A 93 -10.40 10.18 13.27
CA ILE A 93 -9.53 11.13 12.54
C ILE A 93 -9.74 11.11 11.02
N LEU A 94 -10.65 10.29 10.53
CA LEU A 94 -10.97 10.23 9.11
C LEU A 94 -12.34 10.87 8.85
N ALA A 95 -12.46 11.51 7.68
CA ALA A 95 -13.75 12.07 7.24
C ALA A 95 -14.74 10.98 6.84
N GLY A 96 -14.23 9.80 6.52
CA GLY A 96 -15.03 8.64 6.13
C GLY A 96 -14.16 7.42 6.02
N PRO A 97 -14.71 6.26 5.66
CA PRO A 97 -13.90 5.04 5.52
C PRO A 97 -12.83 5.24 4.47
N PRO A 98 -11.66 4.61 4.65
CA PRO A 98 -10.63 4.66 3.60
C PRO A 98 -11.10 3.91 2.36
N ASP A 99 -10.58 4.33 1.22
CA ASP A 99 -10.88 3.70 -0.06
C ASP A 99 -9.71 2.77 -0.40
N ILE A 100 -9.98 1.48 -0.45
CA ILE A 100 -8.93 0.46 -0.60
C ILE A 100 -9.16 -0.30 -1.89
N ASP A 101 -8.14 -0.32 -2.75
CA ASP A 101 -8.19 -1.04 -4.02
C ASP A 101 -6.99 -1.96 -4.18
N LEU A 102 -7.22 -3.09 -4.84
CA LEU A 102 -6.18 -4.05 -5.16
C LEU A 102 -6.00 -4.12 -6.67
N TRP A 103 -4.75 -4.23 -7.10
CA TRP A 103 -4.38 -4.20 -8.51
C TRP A 103 -3.35 -5.29 -8.80
N ASP A 104 -3.45 -5.92 -9.97
CA ASP A 104 -2.38 -6.74 -10.49
C ASP A 104 -1.50 -5.87 -11.36
N ALA A 105 -0.21 -5.91 -11.15
CA ALA A 105 0.72 -5.18 -11.98
C ALA A 105 0.85 -5.90 -13.32
N THR A 106 0.50 -5.23 -14.41
CA THR A 106 0.60 -5.82 -15.74
C THR A 106 1.86 -5.38 -16.47
N SER A 107 2.45 -4.25 -16.10
CA SER A 107 3.69 -3.78 -16.70
C SER A 107 4.42 -2.91 -15.69
N ALA A 108 4.74 -3.47 -14.53
CA ALA A 108 5.43 -2.73 -13.49
C ALA A 108 6.92 -3.03 -13.53
N HIS A 109 7.71 -2.02 -13.23
CA HIS A 109 9.13 -2.18 -12.98
C HIS A 109 9.39 -1.92 -11.52
N ASP A 110 10.13 -2.82 -10.91
CA ASP A 110 10.60 -2.67 -9.56
C ASP A 110 12.09 -2.38 -9.63
N LEU A 111 12.41 -1.12 -9.65
CA LEU A 111 13.79 -0.69 -9.74
C LEU A 111 14.42 -0.75 -8.37
N ARG A 112 15.41 -1.57 -8.24
CA ARG A 112 16.05 -1.78 -6.96
C ARG A 112 17.44 -1.28 -6.95
#